data_95d8c94d95c38311dd8313939c935cc4
#
_entry.id   95d8c94d95c38311dd8313939c935cc4
#
_cell.length_a   1.000
_cell.length_b   1.000
_cell.length_c   1.000
_cell.angle_alpha   90.00
_cell.angle_beta   90.00
_cell.angle_gamma   90.00
#
_symmetry.space_group_name_H-M   'P 1'
#
loop_
_entity.id
_entity.type
_entity.pdbx_description
1 polymer ?
#
loop_
_entity_poly.entity_id
_entity_poly.type
_entity_poly.pdbx_seq_one_letter_code
_entity_poly.pdbx_strand_id
1 'polypeptide(L)'
;MHHGDQGRLVPSDRREEALVPDLRRPGVGLTRRTFLKGSIAAGAAVAGGGLWTTAIQPRRARAAETPIQHVVISMMENRSFDHYYGYAPKVQAAGFGPAPGYSQPNPDGSPDPFPPYRFTDLGTPDIPHDWDSVHGQWDGGAMDGFMTHSGEFAMGYYTAQELPFYYSLFENSTLCANFFCSLLGPTWPNRFYLMSGTSGGITTNGLWGYGIFDYPMILDLLDAAGVTWKTYNLGMDSVPYGNTDNVAVFWKNFAKDQRTNGSKGGFLNDCRKGRLPQVSFLIPSYARGWDEHPPASVQFGESLMAECVNALRESPLWDSSAFLITYDEHGGYFDHVPPLQVDAFGLGIRVPCWVISPHAKPGHLEPTLYEFASILKFLERNFDLPTLASVNDRFDAGTPVGGNYQAAAPGATVGPPAPPRDGNPDIGDLMECFDF
;
A
#
# COMPACT_ATOMS: atom_id res chain seq x y z
N MET A 1 36.30 -43.41 36.28
CA MET A 1 36.97 -43.43 34.93
C MET A 1 35.88 -43.61 33.89
N HIS A 2 35.47 -42.57 33.23
CA HIS A 2 35.17 -42.45 31.82
C HIS A 2 34.64 -41.05 31.57
N HIS A 3 35.29 -40.37 30.65
CA HIS A 3 35.09 -38.99 30.26
C HIS A 3 33.76 -38.79 29.52
N GLY A 4 33.07 -37.75 29.90
CA GLY A 4 31.95 -37.17 29.15
C GLY A 4 32.44 -36.34 27.99
N ASP A 5 31.81 -36.52 26.84
CA ASP A 5 31.96 -35.73 25.65
C ASP A 5 30.95 -34.59 25.71
N GLN A 6 31.43 -33.35 25.78
CA GLN A 6 30.62 -32.16 25.74
C GLN A 6 30.44 -31.71 24.28
N GLY A 7 29.29 -32.02 23.70
CA GLY A 7 28.87 -31.50 22.41
C GLY A 7 28.77 -29.97 22.42
N ARG A 8 29.68 -29.31 21.71
CA ARG A 8 29.65 -27.87 21.41
C ARG A 8 28.45 -27.56 20.52
N LEU A 9 27.54 -26.79 21.03
CA LEU A 9 26.53 -26.07 20.25
C LEU A 9 27.24 -24.96 19.45
N VAL A 10 27.17 -25.04 18.14
CA VAL A 10 27.61 -23.99 17.21
C VAL A 10 26.45 -23.01 17.04
N PRO A 11 26.63 -21.70 17.26
CA PRO A 11 25.61 -20.71 16.96
C PRO A 11 25.55 -20.51 15.44
N SER A 12 24.41 -20.75 14.85
CA SER A 12 24.11 -20.35 13.45
C SER A 12 23.63 -18.90 13.43
N ASP A 13 24.58 -17.98 13.56
CA ASP A 13 24.31 -16.56 13.30
C ASP A 13 24.94 -16.19 11.95
N ARG A 14 24.20 -16.40 10.88
CA ARG A 14 24.45 -15.77 9.59
C ARG A 14 23.30 -14.83 9.31
N ARG A 15 23.44 -13.60 9.83
CA ARG A 15 22.72 -12.46 9.26
C ARG A 15 23.28 -12.27 7.85
N GLU A 16 22.46 -12.42 6.84
CA GLU A 16 22.75 -11.91 5.51
C GLU A 16 22.75 -10.38 5.58
N GLU A 17 23.94 -9.79 5.75
CA GLU A 17 24.15 -8.38 5.47
C GLU A 17 23.97 -8.17 3.96
N ALA A 18 22.86 -7.56 3.57
CA ALA A 18 22.65 -7.06 2.22
C ALA A 18 23.75 -6.05 1.89
N LEU A 19 24.66 -6.41 0.98
CA LEU A 19 25.69 -5.53 0.42
C LEU A 19 25.04 -4.37 -0.31
N VAL A 20 25.06 -3.19 0.27
CA VAL A 20 24.72 -1.93 -0.39
C VAL A 20 25.90 -1.51 -1.28
N PRO A 21 25.73 -1.36 -2.60
CA PRO A 21 26.81 -0.89 -3.46
C PRO A 21 27.14 0.59 -3.18
N ASP A 22 28.41 0.92 -3.03
CA ASP A 22 28.92 2.30 -2.90
C ASP A 22 28.81 3.03 -4.24
N LEU A 23 27.82 3.92 -4.37
CA LEU A 23 27.53 4.72 -5.57
C LEU A 23 28.27 6.07 -5.61
N ARG A 24 29.52 6.16 -5.17
CA ARG A 24 30.34 7.36 -5.29
C ARG A 24 31.14 7.37 -6.59
N ARG A 25 30.48 7.63 -7.73
CA ARG A 25 31.16 8.16 -8.93
C ARG A 25 30.29 9.23 -9.61
N PRO A 26 30.83 10.43 -9.93
CA PRO A 26 30.07 11.51 -10.55
C PRO A 26 29.91 11.25 -12.06
N GLY A 27 28.70 11.04 -12.51
CA GLY A 27 28.30 11.09 -13.90
C GLY A 27 27.70 12.46 -14.24
N VAL A 28 28.07 13.03 -15.37
CA VAL A 28 27.77 14.36 -15.87
C VAL A 28 26.27 14.67 -15.86
N GLY A 29 25.86 15.65 -15.06
CA GLY A 29 24.47 16.06 -14.88
C GLY A 29 23.95 16.94 -16.01
N LEU A 30 22.82 16.57 -16.59
CA LEU A 30 21.97 17.49 -17.35
C LEU A 30 20.96 18.12 -16.37
N THR A 31 20.99 19.45 -16.25
CA THR A 31 20.13 20.20 -15.32
C THR A 31 18.75 20.47 -15.93
N ARG A 32 17.70 20.59 -15.07
CA ARG A 32 16.30 20.90 -15.42
C ARG A 32 16.12 22.08 -16.40
N ARG A 33 17.03 23.01 -16.43
CA ARG A 33 16.98 24.18 -17.34
C ARG A 33 17.17 23.81 -18.80
N THR A 34 17.78 22.69 -19.11
CA THR A 34 18.02 22.24 -20.50
C THR A 34 16.79 21.52 -21.07
N PHE A 35 15.99 20.88 -20.22
CA PHE A 35 14.76 20.19 -20.64
C PHE A 35 13.61 21.14 -20.99
N LEU A 36 13.49 22.27 -20.28
CA LEU A 36 12.42 23.25 -20.49
C LEU A 36 12.66 24.24 -21.66
N LYS A 37 13.85 24.27 -22.26
CA LYS A 37 14.17 25.16 -23.38
C LYS A 37 14.13 24.50 -24.77
N GLY A 38 13.88 23.20 -24.84
CA GLY A 38 13.84 22.42 -26.09
C GLY A 38 12.49 22.31 -26.79
N SER A 39 11.42 22.88 -26.26
CA SER A 39 10.04 22.63 -26.73
C SER A 39 9.48 23.67 -27.70
N ILE A 40 10.30 24.50 -28.32
CA ILE A 40 9.84 25.39 -29.42
C ILE A 40 10.83 25.32 -30.59
N ALA A 41 10.64 24.37 -31.51
CA ALA A 41 10.95 24.51 -32.92
C ALA A 41 10.47 23.28 -33.71
N ALA A 42 9.71 23.60 -34.73
CA ALA A 42 9.13 22.89 -35.84
C ALA A 42 9.83 21.66 -36.42
N GLY A 43 8.97 20.77 -36.87
CA GLY A 43 9.03 19.65 -37.76
C GLY A 43 10.21 19.42 -38.69
N ALA A 44 10.67 18.16 -38.71
CA ALA A 44 11.06 17.41 -39.90
C ALA A 44 11.15 15.91 -39.53
N ALA A 45 10.49 15.08 -40.33
CA ALA A 45 10.47 13.62 -40.23
C ALA A 45 11.84 13.03 -40.53
N VAL A 46 12.31 12.09 -39.67
CA VAL A 46 13.23 11.01 -40.10
C VAL A 46 12.92 9.77 -39.29
N ALA A 47 12.73 8.67 -39.98
CA ALA A 47 12.45 7.35 -39.44
C ALA A 47 13.62 6.79 -38.65
N GLY A 48 13.30 6.10 -37.53
CA GLY A 48 14.24 5.19 -36.85
C GLY A 48 14.32 5.37 -35.33
N GLY A 49 13.68 4.48 -34.57
CA GLY A 49 13.93 4.32 -33.14
C GLY A 49 13.02 5.13 -32.21
N GLY A 50 11.84 4.61 -31.91
CA GLY A 50 10.83 5.32 -31.15
C GLY A 50 11.21 5.58 -29.69
N LEU A 51 11.44 6.85 -29.38
CA LEU A 51 11.26 7.43 -28.05
C LEU A 51 9.80 7.91 -27.96
N TRP A 52 8.95 7.14 -27.34
CA TRP A 52 7.55 7.52 -27.09
C TRP A 52 7.50 8.41 -25.86
N THR A 53 7.55 9.70 -26.05
CA THR A 53 7.06 10.65 -25.07
C THR A 53 5.64 11.03 -25.48
N THR A 54 4.64 10.30 -24.98
CA THR A 54 3.29 10.88 -24.93
C THR A 54 3.37 12.08 -24.00
N ALA A 55 3.39 13.28 -24.57
CA ALA A 55 3.40 14.51 -23.81
C ALA A 55 2.04 14.62 -23.11
N ILE A 56 2.02 14.34 -21.81
CA ILE A 56 0.88 14.67 -20.96
C ILE A 56 0.75 16.20 -21.05
N GLN A 57 -0.30 16.66 -21.72
CA GLN A 57 -0.53 18.11 -21.90
C GLN A 57 -0.92 18.69 -20.53
N PRO A 58 -0.29 19.77 -20.05
CA PRO A 58 -0.73 20.38 -18.80
C PRO A 58 -2.15 20.93 -18.98
N ARG A 59 -3.13 20.28 -18.37
CA ARG A 59 -4.47 20.84 -18.19
C ARG A 59 -4.41 21.90 -17.09
N ARG A 60 -5.06 23.05 -17.29
CA ARG A 60 -5.32 23.98 -16.19
C ARG A 60 -6.24 23.25 -15.22
N ALA A 61 -5.79 23.11 -13.97
CA ALA A 61 -6.60 22.53 -12.91
C ALA A 61 -7.97 23.25 -12.87
N ARG A 62 -9.05 22.51 -13.03
CA ARG A 62 -10.41 22.96 -12.73
C ARG A 62 -10.49 23.19 -11.22
N ALA A 63 -11.40 24.04 -10.75
CA ALA A 63 -11.65 24.13 -9.32
C ALA A 63 -11.98 22.73 -8.79
N ALA A 64 -11.33 22.30 -7.71
CA ALA A 64 -11.55 20.99 -7.11
C ALA A 64 -13.05 20.79 -6.84
N GLU A 65 -13.58 19.61 -7.16
CA GLU A 65 -15.00 19.29 -6.90
C GLU A 65 -15.27 19.14 -5.40
N THR A 66 -14.24 19.10 -4.57
CA THR A 66 -14.30 18.89 -3.13
C THR A 66 -13.55 20.00 -2.38
N PRO A 67 -13.82 20.21 -1.09
CA PRO A 67 -13.05 21.13 -0.26
C PRO A 67 -11.65 20.62 0.09
N ILE A 68 -11.29 19.39 -0.28
CA ILE A 68 -10.02 18.76 0.09
C ILE A 68 -8.88 19.31 -0.77
N GLN A 69 -7.90 19.92 -0.13
CA GLN A 69 -6.69 20.46 -0.75
C GLN A 69 -5.44 19.68 -0.38
N HIS A 70 -5.49 18.91 0.73
CA HIS A 70 -4.38 18.12 1.22
C HIS A 70 -4.83 16.69 1.47
N VAL A 71 -4.18 15.73 0.81
CA VAL A 71 -4.43 14.31 1.00
C VAL A 71 -3.18 13.66 1.56
N VAL A 72 -3.31 13.04 2.73
CA VAL A 72 -2.26 12.24 3.37
C VAL A 72 -2.62 10.77 3.25
N ILE A 73 -1.69 9.95 2.83
CA ILE A 73 -1.89 8.51 2.59
C ILE A 73 -0.81 7.77 3.36
N SER A 74 -1.21 6.81 4.20
CA SER A 74 -0.30 5.86 4.86
C SER A 74 -0.73 4.45 4.55
N MET A 75 0.19 3.63 4.06
CA MET A 75 0.00 2.20 3.87
C MET A 75 0.86 1.47 4.90
N MET A 76 0.20 0.75 5.78
CA MET A 76 0.78 -0.08 6.84
C MET A 76 1.04 -1.49 6.29
N GLU A 77 1.38 -2.45 7.16
CA GLU A 77 1.78 -3.81 6.79
C GLU A 77 0.93 -4.88 7.49
N ASN A 78 0.49 -5.90 6.70
CA ASN A 78 0.14 -7.23 7.20
C ASN A 78 -1.05 -7.33 8.15
N ARG A 79 -2.22 -6.69 7.87
CA ARG A 79 -3.41 -6.86 8.72
C ARG A 79 -4.69 -6.99 7.90
N SER A 80 -5.46 -8.07 8.14
CA SER A 80 -6.79 -8.24 7.54
C SER A 80 -7.85 -7.39 8.26
N PHE A 81 -8.97 -7.17 7.57
CA PHE A 81 -10.11 -6.47 8.18
C PHE A 81 -10.69 -7.25 9.36
N ASP A 82 -10.86 -8.56 9.25
CA ASP A 82 -11.41 -9.35 10.35
C ASP A 82 -10.46 -9.47 11.53
N HIS A 83 -9.15 -9.47 11.31
CA HIS A 83 -8.16 -9.45 12.37
C HIS A 83 -8.29 -8.22 13.28
N TYR A 84 -8.70 -7.06 12.72
CA TYR A 84 -8.86 -5.82 13.48
C TYR A 84 -10.31 -5.53 13.86
N TYR A 85 -11.26 -5.78 12.97
CA TYR A 85 -12.64 -5.32 13.14
C TYR A 85 -13.69 -6.41 13.00
N GLY A 86 -13.35 -7.63 12.58
CA GLY A 86 -14.32 -8.68 12.33
C GLY A 86 -15.24 -8.95 13.53
N TYR A 87 -14.73 -8.76 14.75
CA TYR A 87 -15.49 -8.94 16.01
C TYR A 87 -15.85 -7.62 16.70
N ALA A 88 -15.69 -6.47 16.04
CA ALA A 88 -16.16 -5.21 16.57
C ALA A 88 -17.70 -5.18 16.63
N PRO A 89 -18.32 -4.79 17.76
CA PRO A 89 -19.77 -4.88 17.91
C PRO A 89 -20.57 -4.18 16.81
N LYS A 90 -20.11 -3.04 16.34
CA LYS A 90 -20.75 -2.27 15.28
C LYS A 90 -20.63 -2.92 13.91
N VAL A 91 -19.49 -3.54 13.62
CA VAL A 91 -19.23 -4.29 12.38
C VAL A 91 -20.06 -5.56 12.34
N GLN A 92 -20.14 -6.30 13.47
CA GLN A 92 -20.99 -7.45 13.64
C GLN A 92 -22.49 -7.11 13.47
N ALA A 93 -22.95 -6.04 14.11
CA ALA A 93 -24.35 -5.59 14.01
C ALA A 93 -24.74 -5.18 12.58
N ALA A 94 -23.78 -4.67 11.81
CA ALA A 94 -23.98 -4.27 10.41
C ALA A 94 -23.84 -5.45 9.42
N GLY A 95 -23.44 -6.64 9.86
CA GLY A 95 -23.30 -7.83 9.02
C GLY A 95 -22.02 -7.87 8.18
N PHE A 96 -20.97 -7.12 8.56
CA PHE A 96 -19.68 -7.12 7.87
C PHE A 96 -18.61 -7.97 8.56
N GLY A 97 -18.90 -8.52 9.74
CA GLY A 97 -18.04 -9.46 10.45
C GLY A 97 -18.44 -10.92 10.24
N PRO A 98 -17.58 -11.86 10.65
CA PRO A 98 -17.87 -13.30 10.53
C PRO A 98 -19.17 -13.69 11.22
N ALA A 99 -19.88 -14.64 10.63
CA ALA A 99 -21.11 -15.16 11.23
C ALA A 99 -20.84 -15.83 12.59
N PRO A 100 -21.83 -15.86 13.51
CA PRO A 100 -21.70 -16.61 14.75
C PRO A 100 -21.33 -18.08 14.48
N GLY A 101 -20.28 -18.57 15.16
CA GLY A 101 -19.79 -19.93 14.97
C GLY A 101 -18.85 -20.13 13.76
N TYR A 102 -18.41 -19.04 13.12
CA TYR A 102 -17.36 -19.11 12.09
C TYR A 102 -16.13 -19.82 12.65
N SER A 103 -15.56 -20.70 11.84
CA SER A 103 -14.40 -21.52 12.20
C SER A 103 -13.74 -22.06 10.92
N GLN A 104 -12.50 -22.50 11.03
CA GLN A 104 -11.74 -23.09 9.94
C GLN A 104 -11.56 -24.59 10.14
N PRO A 105 -11.46 -25.39 9.07
CA PRO A 105 -11.06 -26.79 9.17
C PRO A 105 -9.74 -26.94 9.92
N ASN A 106 -9.64 -27.97 10.77
CA ASN A 106 -8.38 -28.24 11.47
C ASN A 106 -7.49 -29.12 10.59
N PRO A 107 -6.25 -28.70 10.24
CA PRO A 107 -5.38 -29.42 9.32
C PRO A 107 -4.86 -30.75 9.90
N ASP A 108 -4.98 -31.01 11.20
CA ASP A 108 -4.60 -32.28 11.82
C ASP A 108 -5.66 -33.40 11.63
N GLY A 109 -6.76 -33.11 10.93
CA GLY A 109 -7.85 -34.02 10.67
C GLY A 109 -8.82 -34.19 11.86
N SER A 110 -8.70 -33.34 12.88
CA SER A 110 -9.68 -33.27 13.96
C SER A 110 -11.07 -32.94 13.41
N PRO A 111 -12.14 -33.58 13.88
CA PRO A 111 -13.50 -33.24 13.49
C PRO A 111 -13.96 -31.89 14.08
N ASP A 112 -13.25 -31.36 15.08
CA ASP A 112 -13.57 -30.08 15.72
C ASP A 112 -12.90 -28.94 14.97
N PRO A 113 -13.65 -28.02 14.34
CA PRO A 113 -13.09 -26.90 13.61
C PRO A 113 -12.44 -25.89 14.56
N PHE A 114 -11.46 -25.16 14.08
CA PHE A 114 -10.71 -24.16 14.84
C PHE A 114 -11.42 -22.79 14.75
N PRO A 115 -11.95 -22.24 15.86
CA PRO A 115 -12.60 -20.93 15.85
C PRO A 115 -11.58 -19.80 15.93
N PRO A 116 -11.92 -18.58 15.45
CA PRO A 116 -11.16 -17.39 15.78
C PRO A 116 -11.09 -17.13 17.29
N TYR A 117 -9.98 -16.59 17.74
CA TYR A 117 -9.76 -16.30 19.15
C TYR A 117 -9.11 -14.91 19.34
N ARG A 118 -9.38 -14.30 20.48
CA ARG A 118 -8.84 -12.98 20.78
C ARG A 118 -7.35 -13.08 21.13
N PHE A 119 -6.52 -12.30 20.43
CA PHE A 119 -5.15 -12.04 20.83
C PHE A 119 -5.10 -11.09 22.04
N THR A 120 -4.18 -11.40 22.97
CA THR A 120 -3.78 -10.49 24.04
C THR A 120 -2.30 -10.10 23.93
N ASP A 121 -1.54 -10.86 23.13
CA ASP A 121 -0.18 -10.53 22.76
C ASP A 121 -0.20 -9.54 21.57
N LEU A 122 0.54 -8.46 21.70
CA LEU A 122 0.55 -7.37 20.72
C LEU A 122 1.60 -7.57 19.60
N GLY A 123 2.52 -8.51 19.80
CA GLY A 123 3.50 -8.97 18.83
C GLY A 123 3.27 -10.43 18.51
N THR A 124 3.00 -10.74 17.25
CA THR A 124 2.74 -12.10 16.78
C THR A 124 3.87 -12.55 15.85
N PRO A 125 4.09 -13.85 15.68
CA PRO A 125 5.01 -14.33 14.66
C PRO A 125 4.60 -13.84 13.28
N ASP A 126 5.60 -13.65 12.41
CA ASP A 126 5.38 -13.48 10.98
C ASP A 126 4.89 -14.81 10.40
N ILE A 127 3.71 -14.80 9.80
CA ILE A 127 3.05 -15.99 9.26
C ILE A 127 2.99 -15.94 7.73
N PRO A 128 2.92 -17.08 7.01
CA PRO A 128 3.00 -17.11 5.55
C PRO A 128 1.93 -16.26 4.87
N HIS A 129 2.37 -15.39 3.95
CA HIS A 129 1.53 -14.49 3.16
C HIS A 129 2.13 -14.20 1.76
N ASP A 130 3.00 -15.12 1.28
CA ASP A 130 3.46 -15.11 -0.11
C ASP A 130 2.35 -15.54 -1.08
N TRP A 131 2.61 -15.45 -2.38
CA TRP A 131 1.66 -15.77 -3.43
C TRP A 131 0.99 -17.13 -3.27
N ASP A 132 1.77 -18.18 -3.05
CA ASP A 132 1.23 -19.55 -2.95
C ASP A 132 0.44 -19.75 -1.66
N SER A 133 0.93 -19.22 -0.55
CA SER A 133 0.25 -19.25 0.74
C SER A 133 -1.10 -18.53 0.71
N VAL A 134 -1.16 -17.32 0.13
CA VAL A 134 -2.39 -16.54 0.03
C VAL A 134 -3.42 -17.20 -0.86
N HIS A 135 -3.00 -17.81 -1.98
CA HIS A 135 -3.91 -18.59 -2.82
C HIS A 135 -4.43 -19.85 -2.11
N GLY A 136 -3.59 -20.49 -1.29
CA GLY A 136 -4.01 -21.59 -0.44
C GLY A 136 -4.99 -21.17 0.65
N GLN A 137 -4.81 -20.01 1.28
CA GLN A 137 -5.72 -19.43 2.27
C GLN A 137 -7.08 -19.09 1.67
N TRP A 138 -7.08 -18.51 0.46
CA TRP A 138 -8.29 -18.18 -0.30
C TRP A 138 -9.07 -19.42 -0.73
N ASP A 139 -8.39 -20.51 -1.06
CA ASP A 139 -8.93 -21.81 -1.52
C ASP A 139 -10.07 -21.68 -2.54
N GLY A 140 -9.78 -20.99 -3.65
CA GLY A 140 -10.76 -20.78 -4.71
C GLY A 140 -12.01 -20.00 -4.30
N GLY A 141 -11.98 -19.26 -3.20
CA GLY A 141 -13.08 -18.49 -2.63
C GLY A 141 -13.80 -19.13 -1.47
N ALA A 142 -13.41 -20.33 -1.04
CA ALA A 142 -13.96 -20.98 0.15
C ALA A 142 -13.54 -20.25 1.44
N MET A 143 -12.41 -19.54 1.44
CA MET A 143 -11.86 -18.80 2.57
C MET A 143 -11.63 -19.69 3.81
N ASP A 144 -11.24 -20.96 3.61
CA ASP A 144 -11.11 -21.95 4.66
C ASP A 144 -9.70 -22.57 4.76
N GLY A 145 -8.72 -22.03 4.02
CA GLY A 145 -7.35 -22.50 4.02
C GLY A 145 -6.41 -21.81 5.02
N PHE A 146 -6.85 -20.87 5.84
CA PHE A 146 -5.96 -20.08 6.72
C PHE A 146 -5.25 -20.96 7.77
N MET A 147 -5.96 -21.88 8.40
CA MET A 147 -5.34 -22.83 9.34
C MET A 147 -4.30 -23.72 8.67
N THR A 148 -4.57 -24.16 7.43
CA THR A 148 -3.68 -25.08 6.69
C THR A 148 -2.41 -24.39 6.23
N HIS A 149 -2.49 -23.14 5.78
CA HIS A 149 -1.38 -22.42 5.15
C HIS A 149 -0.64 -21.45 6.06
N SER A 150 -1.27 -21.02 7.19
CA SER A 150 -0.68 -20.05 8.12
C SER A 150 -0.76 -20.45 9.59
N GLY A 151 -1.45 -21.54 9.90
CA GLY A 151 -1.55 -22.07 11.26
C GLY A 151 -2.48 -21.27 12.17
N GLU A 152 -2.44 -21.59 13.46
CA GLU A 152 -3.37 -21.06 14.45
C GLU A 152 -3.30 -19.52 14.61
N PHE A 153 -2.13 -18.92 14.43
CA PHE A 153 -1.98 -17.47 14.52
C PHE A 153 -2.81 -16.72 13.48
N ALA A 154 -3.12 -17.33 12.34
CA ALA A 154 -3.99 -16.75 11.34
C ALA A 154 -5.39 -16.43 11.88
N MET A 155 -5.87 -17.19 12.88
CA MET A 155 -7.23 -17.09 13.43
C MET A 155 -7.36 -16.08 14.58
N GLY A 156 -6.29 -15.36 14.90
CA GLY A 156 -6.33 -14.38 15.96
C GLY A 156 -7.01 -13.06 15.54
N TYR A 157 -7.68 -12.39 16.48
CA TYR A 157 -8.23 -11.05 16.28
C TYR A 157 -7.99 -10.15 17.49
N TYR A 158 -7.97 -8.84 17.25
CA TYR A 158 -7.88 -7.79 18.26
C TYR A 158 -9.25 -7.14 18.53
N THR A 159 -9.31 -6.41 19.63
CA THR A 159 -10.48 -5.62 20.05
C THR A 159 -10.09 -4.20 20.43
N ALA A 160 -11.05 -3.38 20.85
CA ALA A 160 -10.77 -2.03 21.36
C ALA A 160 -9.80 -2.01 22.56
N GLN A 161 -9.55 -3.14 23.23
CA GLN A 161 -8.60 -3.19 24.34
C GLN A 161 -7.15 -3.20 23.87
N GLU A 162 -6.87 -3.86 22.74
CA GLU A 162 -5.55 -3.91 22.11
C GLU A 162 -5.30 -2.74 21.18
N LEU A 163 -6.36 -2.22 20.51
CA LEU A 163 -6.31 -1.19 19.48
C LEU A 163 -7.19 0.03 19.84
N PRO A 164 -6.98 0.67 21.01
CA PRO A 164 -7.86 1.71 21.50
C PRO A 164 -7.94 2.94 20.56
N PHE A 165 -6.83 3.33 19.94
CA PHE A 165 -6.83 4.47 19.02
C PHE A 165 -7.58 4.16 17.73
N TYR A 166 -7.34 3.03 17.09
CA TYR A 166 -8.01 2.65 15.84
C TYR A 166 -9.52 2.48 16.03
N TYR A 167 -9.97 1.93 17.16
CA TYR A 167 -11.40 1.87 17.48
C TYR A 167 -11.99 3.26 17.75
N SER A 168 -11.27 4.14 18.46
CA SER A 168 -11.66 5.54 18.62
C SER A 168 -11.67 6.29 17.29
N LEU A 169 -10.73 5.96 16.40
CA LEU A 169 -10.66 6.54 15.06
C LEU A 169 -11.89 6.20 14.24
N PHE A 170 -12.34 4.93 14.28
CA PHE A 170 -13.57 4.50 13.62
C PHE A 170 -14.80 5.29 14.08
N GLU A 171 -14.94 5.61 15.36
CA GLU A 171 -16.08 6.40 15.86
C GLU A 171 -16.11 7.83 15.31
N ASN A 172 -14.98 8.35 14.83
CA ASN A 172 -14.81 9.73 14.39
C ASN A 172 -14.49 9.89 12.90
N SER A 173 -14.54 8.80 12.15
CA SER A 173 -14.20 8.76 10.72
C SER A 173 -15.05 7.73 9.99
N THR A 174 -14.85 7.56 8.69
CA THR A 174 -15.43 6.46 7.92
C THR A 174 -14.46 5.28 7.90
N LEU A 175 -14.97 4.07 8.20
CA LEU A 175 -14.28 2.80 8.00
C LEU A 175 -14.88 2.11 6.78
N CYS A 176 -14.06 1.80 5.76
CA CYS A 176 -14.49 1.07 4.58
C CYS A 176 -14.66 -0.42 4.91
N ALA A 177 -15.89 -0.94 4.82
CA ALA A 177 -16.20 -2.33 5.18
C ALA A 177 -15.80 -3.34 4.10
N ASN A 178 -15.67 -2.89 2.84
CA ASN A 178 -15.28 -3.70 1.69
C ASN A 178 -14.07 -3.09 0.97
N PHE A 179 -13.02 -2.82 1.70
CA PHE A 179 -11.73 -2.42 1.14
C PHE A 179 -10.82 -3.65 1.06
N PHE A 180 -10.41 -3.99 -0.16
CA PHE A 180 -9.58 -5.15 -0.44
C PHE A 180 -8.17 -4.72 -0.83
N CYS A 181 -7.15 -5.51 -0.49
CA CYS A 181 -5.87 -5.35 -1.16
C CYS A 181 -6.01 -5.77 -2.64
N SER A 182 -5.04 -5.39 -3.48
CA SER A 182 -5.27 -5.40 -4.92
C SER A 182 -5.01 -6.74 -5.59
N LEU A 183 -4.33 -7.67 -4.94
CA LEU A 183 -4.15 -9.04 -5.43
C LEU A 183 -3.89 -10.03 -4.29
N LEU A 184 -4.11 -11.32 -4.57
CA LEU A 184 -3.77 -12.43 -3.66
C LEU A 184 -2.26 -12.66 -3.68
N GLY A 185 -1.51 -11.83 -2.92
CA GLY A 185 -0.05 -11.90 -2.92
C GLY A 185 0.58 -10.96 -1.89
N PRO A 186 1.92 -10.88 -1.91
CA PRO A 186 2.68 -10.19 -0.88
C PRO A 186 2.71 -8.66 -1.07
N THR A 187 3.46 -8.00 -0.18
CA THR A 187 3.64 -6.57 0.01
C THR A 187 3.84 -5.75 -1.28
N TRP A 188 4.94 -6.00 -2.04
CA TRP A 188 5.32 -5.09 -3.12
C TRP A 188 4.36 -5.08 -4.30
N PRO A 189 3.87 -6.21 -4.82
CA PRO A 189 2.85 -6.20 -5.85
C PRO A 189 1.61 -5.41 -5.46
N ASN A 190 1.14 -5.56 -4.22
CA ASN A 190 0.02 -4.80 -3.68
C ASN A 190 0.31 -3.30 -3.62
N ARG A 191 1.49 -2.91 -3.11
CA ARG A 191 1.90 -1.50 -3.06
C ARG A 191 2.07 -0.87 -4.44
N PHE A 192 2.40 -1.65 -5.49
CA PHE A 192 2.46 -1.14 -6.86
C PHE A 192 1.10 -0.67 -7.36
N TYR A 193 0.00 -1.33 -6.95
CA TYR A 193 -1.34 -0.87 -7.29
C TYR A 193 -1.65 0.52 -6.71
N LEU A 194 -1.18 0.85 -5.51
CA LEU A 194 -1.31 2.19 -4.95
C LEU A 194 -0.56 3.24 -5.77
N MET A 195 0.53 2.85 -6.45
CA MET A 195 1.32 3.80 -7.22
C MET A 195 0.88 3.92 -8.67
N SER A 196 0.37 2.84 -9.27
CA SER A 196 0.15 2.77 -10.72
C SER A 196 -1.14 2.07 -11.15
N GLY A 197 -2.00 1.65 -10.21
CA GLY A 197 -3.23 0.91 -10.50
C GLY A 197 -2.99 -0.52 -11.00
N THR A 198 -1.75 -0.98 -11.03
CA THR A 198 -1.33 -2.31 -11.52
C THR A 198 -0.01 -2.73 -10.91
N SER A 199 0.20 -4.04 -10.73
CA SER A 199 1.52 -4.57 -10.39
C SER A 199 2.43 -4.76 -11.62
N GLY A 200 1.93 -4.47 -12.82
CA GLY A 200 2.67 -4.76 -14.06
C GLY A 200 2.90 -6.26 -14.30
N GLY A 201 2.12 -7.13 -13.67
CA GLY A 201 2.25 -8.58 -13.72
C GLY A 201 3.22 -9.15 -12.68
N ILE A 202 3.77 -8.32 -11.79
CA ILE A 202 4.61 -8.77 -10.68
C ILE A 202 3.74 -9.40 -9.60
N THR A 203 4.17 -10.56 -9.07
CA THR A 203 3.44 -11.36 -8.07
C THR A 203 4.28 -11.69 -6.84
N THR A 204 5.51 -11.20 -6.75
CA THR A 204 6.45 -11.50 -5.65
C THR A 204 7.21 -10.26 -5.17
N ASN A 205 7.81 -10.33 -3.98
CA ASN A 205 8.73 -9.32 -3.45
C ASN A 205 10.17 -9.44 -4.01
N GLY A 206 10.43 -10.32 -4.96
CA GLY A 206 11.76 -10.68 -5.46
C GLY A 206 12.40 -9.70 -6.45
N LEU A 207 12.06 -8.40 -6.41
CA LEU A 207 12.65 -7.40 -7.29
C LEU A 207 14.02 -6.92 -6.80
N TRP A 208 14.96 -6.77 -7.74
CA TRP A 208 16.30 -6.25 -7.46
C TRP A 208 16.59 -5.01 -8.31
N GLY A 209 17.01 -3.95 -7.65
CA GLY A 209 17.41 -2.70 -8.30
C GLY A 209 16.32 -1.62 -8.26
N TYR A 210 16.77 -0.36 -8.35
CA TYR A 210 15.91 0.82 -8.37
C TYR A 210 15.75 1.35 -9.79
N GLY A 211 14.64 2.04 -10.06
CA GLY A 211 14.42 2.67 -11.36
C GLY A 211 14.27 1.68 -12.51
N ILE A 212 13.62 0.54 -12.25
CA ILE A 212 13.40 -0.51 -13.26
C ILE A 212 12.11 -0.31 -14.06
N PHE A 213 11.08 0.34 -13.46
CA PHE A 213 9.81 0.61 -14.12
C PHE A 213 9.88 1.91 -14.93
N ASP A 214 9.28 1.90 -16.12
CA ASP A 214 9.24 3.03 -17.04
C ASP A 214 7.83 3.42 -17.50
N TYR A 215 6.81 2.76 -16.95
CA TYR A 215 5.41 3.11 -17.15
C TYR A 215 4.93 4.16 -16.12
N PRO A 216 3.85 4.90 -16.41
CA PRO A 216 3.36 5.97 -15.55
C PRO A 216 2.94 5.49 -14.16
N MET A 217 3.18 6.34 -13.16
CA MET A 217 2.61 6.24 -11.82
C MET A 217 1.92 7.54 -11.43
N ILE A 218 1.16 7.53 -10.33
CA ILE A 218 0.39 8.70 -9.87
C ILE A 218 1.25 9.95 -9.68
N LEU A 219 2.50 9.82 -9.25
CA LEU A 219 3.41 10.97 -9.06
C LEU A 219 3.74 11.66 -10.38
N ASP A 220 3.77 10.95 -11.50
CA ASP A 220 3.95 11.55 -12.83
C ASP A 220 2.72 12.40 -13.23
N LEU A 221 1.50 11.94 -12.89
CA LEU A 221 0.27 12.70 -13.13
C LEU A 221 0.19 13.95 -12.27
N LEU A 222 0.54 13.84 -10.98
CA LEU A 222 0.60 14.97 -10.06
C LEU A 222 1.61 16.03 -10.56
N ASP A 223 2.79 15.61 -11.01
CA ASP A 223 3.80 16.50 -11.58
C ASP A 223 3.32 17.20 -12.86
N ALA A 224 2.68 16.47 -13.75
CA ALA A 224 2.15 17.00 -14.99
C ALA A 224 1.05 18.06 -14.76
N ALA A 225 0.24 17.88 -13.70
CA ALA A 225 -0.79 18.82 -13.29
C ALA A 225 -0.26 19.98 -12.42
N GLY A 226 1.00 19.93 -11.98
CA GLY A 226 1.57 20.90 -11.04
C GLY A 226 1.05 20.74 -9.61
N VAL A 227 0.48 19.59 -9.27
CA VAL A 227 0.07 19.23 -7.91
C VAL A 227 1.31 18.87 -7.10
N THR A 228 1.48 19.52 -5.96
CA THR A 228 2.65 19.30 -5.11
C THR A 228 2.52 18.00 -4.33
N TRP A 229 3.61 17.23 -4.26
CA TRP A 229 3.63 15.99 -3.49
C TRP A 229 4.96 15.76 -2.77
N LYS A 230 4.95 14.87 -1.77
CA LYS A 230 6.14 14.44 -1.03
C LYS A 230 5.93 13.06 -0.41
N THR A 231 6.99 12.27 -0.35
CA THR A 231 7.04 11.08 0.49
C THR A 231 7.79 11.37 1.79
N TYR A 232 7.30 10.85 2.91
CA TYR A 232 7.90 10.95 4.23
C TYR A 232 8.26 9.54 4.70
N ASN A 233 9.55 9.20 4.68
CA ASN A 233 10.06 7.93 5.19
C ASN A 233 10.15 8.01 6.72
N LEU A 234 9.12 7.54 7.40
CA LEU A 234 9.00 7.65 8.85
C LEU A 234 9.97 6.69 9.54
N GLY A 235 10.93 7.24 10.29
CA GLY A 235 11.92 6.45 11.02
C GLY A 235 13.19 6.08 10.27
N MET A 236 13.32 6.51 9.01
CA MET A 236 14.52 6.31 8.17
C MET A 236 15.00 7.67 7.63
N ASP A 237 15.29 8.58 8.52
CA ASP A 237 15.48 10.02 8.24
C ASP A 237 16.67 10.35 7.33
N SER A 238 17.59 9.43 7.11
CA SER A 238 18.85 9.68 6.40
C SER A 238 19.03 8.91 5.10
N VAL A 239 18.12 8.00 4.74
CA VAL A 239 18.31 7.10 3.58
C VAL A 239 17.07 7.10 2.70
N PRO A 240 17.10 7.76 1.52
CA PRO A 240 15.95 7.80 0.60
C PRO A 240 15.48 6.40 0.14
N TYR A 241 16.40 5.45 0.11
CA TYR A 241 16.20 4.09 -0.40
C TYR A 241 16.26 3.01 0.70
N GLY A 242 16.32 3.40 1.96
CA GLY A 242 16.47 2.45 3.08
C GLY A 242 15.16 1.90 3.61
N ASN A 243 14.02 2.43 3.16
CA ASN A 243 12.71 1.91 3.51
C ASN A 243 12.19 1.08 2.33
N THR A 244 12.14 -0.24 2.50
CA THR A 244 11.70 -1.22 1.48
C THR A 244 10.25 -1.01 1.07
N ASP A 245 9.45 -0.36 1.93
CA ASP A 245 8.03 -0.10 1.69
C ASP A 245 7.79 1.13 0.82
N ASN A 246 8.84 1.93 0.56
CA ASN A 246 8.78 3.00 -0.42
C ASN A 246 8.98 2.47 -1.84
N VAL A 247 8.00 1.75 -2.35
CA VAL A 247 8.08 1.09 -3.66
C VAL A 247 8.18 2.05 -4.85
N ALA A 248 7.92 3.34 -4.66
CA ALA A 248 8.12 4.36 -5.70
C ALA A 248 9.57 4.40 -6.21
N VAL A 249 10.54 3.92 -5.43
CA VAL A 249 11.95 3.81 -5.83
C VAL A 249 12.18 2.89 -7.04
N PHE A 250 11.24 2.01 -7.34
CA PHE A 250 11.31 1.16 -8.52
C PHE A 250 11.03 1.91 -9.83
N TRP A 251 10.42 3.10 -9.80
CA TRP A 251 10.20 3.93 -10.99
C TRP A 251 11.40 4.79 -11.34
N LYS A 252 11.74 4.84 -12.63
CA LYS A 252 12.91 5.57 -13.16
C LYS A 252 12.90 7.05 -12.82
N ASN A 253 11.74 7.68 -12.83
CA ASN A 253 11.58 9.11 -12.59
C ASN A 253 11.75 9.45 -11.12
N PHE A 254 11.24 8.63 -10.23
CA PHE A 254 11.30 8.84 -8.78
C PHE A 254 12.73 8.73 -8.23
N ALA A 255 13.51 7.75 -8.68
CA ALA A 255 14.87 7.51 -8.19
C ALA A 255 15.81 8.73 -8.30
N LYS A 256 15.41 9.75 -9.04
CA LYS A 256 16.16 11.02 -9.23
C LYS A 256 15.56 12.19 -8.45
N ASP A 257 14.44 12.01 -7.75
CA ASP A 257 13.71 13.10 -7.10
C ASP A 257 14.08 13.22 -5.62
N GLN A 258 14.54 14.42 -5.21
CA GLN A 258 14.92 14.70 -3.83
C GLN A 258 13.72 15.04 -2.91
N ARG A 259 12.49 15.14 -3.44
CA ARG A 259 11.25 15.34 -2.65
C ARG A 259 10.87 14.15 -1.79
N THR A 260 11.64 13.07 -1.89
CA THR A 260 11.47 11.80 -1.18
C THR A 260 12.02 11.78 0.24
N ASN A 261 12.69 12.84 0.69
CA ASN A 261 13.46 12.84 1.94
C ASN A 261 12.72 13.50 3.11
N GLY A 262 11.41 13.28 3.22
CA GLY A 262 10.67 13.65 4.42
C GLY A 262 10.91 12.64 5.54
N SER A 263 11.02 13.13 6.77
CA SER A 263 11.08 12.32 8.00
C SER A 263 9.77 12.44 8.77
N LYS A 264 9.60 11.61 9.83
CA LYS A 264 8.50 11.80 10.79
C LYS A 264 8.52 13.22 11.36
N GLY A 265 9.66 13.69 11.86
CA GLY A 265 9.80 15.06 12.37
C GLY A 265 9.54 16.13 11.31
N GLY A 266 9.88 15.85 10.04
CA GLY A 266 9.55 16.69 8.89
C GLY A 266 8.05 16.81 8.66
N PHE A 267 7.32 15.68 8.66
CA PHE A 267 5.86 15.64 8.53
C PHE A 267 5.17 16.42 9.65
N LEU A 268 5.49 16.13 10.91
CA LEU A 268 4.91 16.81 12.06
C LEU A 268 5.17 18.33 12.04
N ASN A 269 6.37 18.74 11.59
CA ASN A 269 6.70 20.15 11.46
C ASN A 269 5.97 20.82 10.27
N ASP A 270 5.78 20.12 9.17
CA ASP A 270 5.05 20.62 8.02
C ASP A 270 3.55 20.75 8.34
N CYS A 271 2.95 19.82 9.12
CA CYS A 271 1.60 19.96 9.69
C CYS A 271 1.50 21.22 10.53
N ARG A 272 2.31 21.35 11.58
CA ARG A 272 2.26 22.48 12.53
C ARG A 272 2.42 23.83 11.85
N LYS A 273 3.20 23.92 10.77
CA LYS A 273 3.45 25.15 10.02
C LYS A 273 2.52 25.38 8.84
N GLY A 274 1.55 24.51 8.61
CA GLY A 274 0.65 24.60 7.45
C GLY A 274 1.41 24.53 6.12
N ARG A 275 2.38 23.63 5.98
CA ARG A 275 3.25 23.53 4.79
C ARG A 275 3.26 22.16 4.16
N LEU A 276 2.27 21.32 4.46
CA LEU A 276 2.13 20.05 3.75
C LEU A 276 1.94 20.31 2.25
N PRO A 277 2.51 19.47 1.38
CA PRO A 277 2.13 19.48 -0.03
C PRO A 277 0.67 19.03 -0.19
N GLN A 278 0.14 19.15 -1.39
CA GLN A 278 -1.23 18.71 -1.69
C GLN A 278 -1.40 17.19 -1.54
N VAL A 279 -0.35 16.40 -1.84
CA VAL A 279 -0.35 14.94 -1.61
C VAL A 279 0.88 14.54 -0.82
N SER A 280 0.67 13.83 0.29
CA SER A 280 1.70 13.32 1.19
C SER A 280 1.59 11.81 1.32
N PHE A 281 2.64 11.08 0.97
CA PHE A 281 2.74 9.64 1.24
C PHE A 281 3.59 9.42 2.48
N LEU A 282 3.01 8.82 3.51
CA LEU A 282 3.72 8.42 4.72
C LEU A 282 4.13 6.95 4.60
N ILE A 283 5.41 6.70 4.75
CA ILE A 283 5.98 5.36 4.64
C ILE A 283 6.53 4.97 6.01
N PRO A 284 5.79 4.22 6.83
CA PRO A 284 6.25 3.73 8.12
C PRO A 284 7.46 2.81 7.97
N SER A 285 8.30 2.74 8.99
CA SER A 285 9.56 1.98 8.93
C SER A 285 9.39 0.55 9.42
N TYR A 286 9.60 -0.42 8.55
CA TYR A 286 9.75 -1.83 8.89
C TYR A 286 10.82 -2.05 9.99
N ALA A 287 11.99 -1.47 9.81
CA ALA A 287 13.11 -1.66 10.77
C ALA A 287 12.81 -1.16 12.20
N ARG A 288 11.78 -0.33 12.37
CA ARG A 288 11.31 0.13 13.69
C ARG A 288 10.00 -0.54 14.12
N GLY A 289 9.42 -1.40 13.30
CA GLY A 289 8.11 -1.99 13.52
C GLY A 289 6.97 -0.95 13.53
N TRP A 290 7.19 0.19 12.87
CA TRP A 290 6.21 1.27 12.81
C TRP A 290 5.13 1.06 11.76
N ASP A 291 5.34 0.11 10.88
CA ASP A 291 4.42 -0.40 9.87
C ASP A 291 3.47 -1.49 10.39
N GLU A 292 3.73 -2.04 11.58
CA GLU A 292 3.02 -3.14 12.24
C GLU A 292 3.33 -4.53 11.68
N HIS A 293 4.33 -4.65 10.79
CA HIS A 293 4.77 -5.96 10.32
C HIS A 293 5.20 -6.86 11.49
N PRO A 294 4.67 -8.09 11.60
CA PRO A 294 5.13 -9.05 12.60
C PRO A 294 6.66 -9.30 12.52
N PRO A 295 7.36 -9.54 13.64
CA PRO A 295 6.82 -9.70 14.99
C PRO A 295 6.70 -8.40 15.80
N ALA A 296 6.72 -7.24 15.17
CA ALA A 296 6.57 -5.98 15.87
C ALA A 296 5.20 -5.85 16.55
N SER A 297 5.19 -5.13 17.68
CA SER A 297 3.93 -4.82 18.36
C SER A 297 3.06 -3.89 17.51
N VAL A 298 1.79 -4.23 17.34
CA VAL A 298 0.80 -3.38 16.66
C VAL A 298 0.67 -1.98 17.29
N GLN A 299 0.96 -1.85 18.59
CA GLN A 299 0.95 -0.55 19.27
C GLN A 299 2.01 0.42 18.80
N PHE A 300 3.09 -0.04 18.16
CA PHE A 300 4.10 0.86 17.60
C PHE A 300 3.56 1.63 16.41
N GLY A 301 2.88 0.95 15.49
CA GLY A 301 2.24 1.58 14.34
C GLY A 301 1.00 2.38 14.75
N GLU A 302 0.15 1.82 15.63
CA GLU A 302 -1.01 2.53 16.17
C GLU A 302 -0.61 3.87 16.82
N SER A 303 0.45 3.87 17.64
CA SER A 303 0.98 5.09 18.27
C SER A 303 1.53 6.09 17.25
N LEU A 304 2.22 5.60 16.22
CA LEU A 304 2.71 6.44 15.12
C LEU A 304 1.55 7.09 14.37
N MET A 305 0.52 6.31 14.02
CA MET A 305 -0.64 6.84 13.32
C MET A 305 -1.42 7.82 14.19
N ALA A 306 -1.54 7.56 15.48
CA ALA A 306 -2.14 8.51 16.43
C ALA A 306 -1.38 9.86 16.44
N GLU A 307 -0.05 9.83 16.48
CA GLU A 307 0.78 11.04 16.42
C GLU A 307 0.59 11.79 15.09
N CYS A 308 0.59 11.08 13.96
CA CYS A 308 0.44 11.69 12.64
C CYS A 308 -0.97 12.27 12.40
N VAL A 309 -2.01 11.54 12.76
CA VAL A 309 -3.40 11.99 12.63
C VAL A 309 -3.65 13.21 13.51
N ASN A 310 -3.21 13.19 14.78
CA ASN A 310 -3.38 14.32 15.68
C ASN A 310 -2.60 15.54 15.19
N ALA A 311 -1.39 15.37 14.68
CA ALA A 311 -0.61 16.48 14.11
C ALA A 311 -1.33 17.16 12.93
N LEU A 312 -2.02 16.38 12.08
CA LEU A 312 -2.83 16.93 10.99
C LEU A 312 -4.09 17.59 11.52
N ARG A 313 -4.79 17.00 12.49
CA ARG A 313 -6.00 17.56 13.11
C ARG A 313 -5.75 18.88 13.82
N GLU A 314 -4.57 19.06 14.39
CA GLU A 314 -4.15 20.29 15.07
C GLU A 314 -3.54 21.33 14.12
N SER A 315 -3.36 20.98 12.83
CA SER A 315 -2.74 21.86 11.85
C SER A 315 -3.75 22.89 11.31
N PRO A 316 -3.29 24.05 10.82
CA PRO A 316 -4.14 25.03 10.14
C PRO A 316 -4.70 24.51 8.81
N LEU A 317 -4.30 23.32 8.35
CA LEU A 317 -4.75 22.70 7.10
C LEU A 317 -5.91 21.70 7.31
N TRP A 318 -6.27 21.41 8.57
CA TRP A 318 -7.24 20.37 8.89
C TRP A 318 -8.55 20.49 8.13
N ASP A 319 -9.13 21.70 8.07
CA ASP A 319 -10.44 21.95 7.44
C ASP A 319 -10.47 21.64 5.93
N SER A 320 -9.31 21.45 5.31
CA SER A 320 -9.18 21.10 3.90
C SER A 320 -8.35 19.85 3.68
N SER A 321 -8.31 18.95 4.66
CA SER A 321 -7.49 17.75 4.60
C SER A 321 -8.29 16.45 4.67
N ALA A 322 -7.76 15.41 4.03
CA ALA A 322 -8.14 14.02 4.24
C ALA A 322 -6.90 13.18 4.55
N PHE A 323 -7.01 12.24 5.50
CA PHE A 323 -5.98 11.27 5.81
C PHE A 323 -6.54 9.86 5.58
N LEU A 324 -5.91 9.11 4.71
CA LEU A 324 -6.25 7.73 4.36
C LEU A 324 -5.22 6.80 4.99
N ILE A 325 -5.66 5.85 5.80
CA ILE A 325 -4.80 4.81 6.39
C ILE A 325 -5.31 3.46 5.90
N THR A 326 -4.45 2.64 5.35
CA THR A 326 -4.77 1.26 4.94
C THR A 326 -3.57 0.34 5.17
N TYR A 327 -3.72 -0.93 4.84
CA TYR A 327 -2.68 -1.96 4.87
C TYR A 327 -2.45 -2.49 3.46
N ASP A 328 -1.25 -2.93 3.16
CA ASP A 328 -0.86 -3.42 1.84
C ASP A 328 -1.44 -4.80 1.51
N GLU A 329 -1.51 -5.66 2.52
CA GLU A 329 -2.12 -6.99 2.44
C GLU A 329 -2.47 -7.51 3.85
N HIS A 330 -3.03 -8.72 3.96
CA HIS A 330 -3.64 -9.24 5.19
C HIS A 330 -2.66 -9.90 6.16
N GLY A 331 -1.37 -10.12 5.81
CA GLY A 331 -0.35 -10.72 6.66
C GLY A 331 -0.59 -12.18 7.03
N GLY A 332 -1.35 -12.92 6.22
CA GLY A 332 -1.73 -14.30 6.54
C GLY A 332 -2.89 -14.43 7.53
N TYR A 333 -3.41 -13.32 8.10
CA TYR A 333 -4.55 -13.33 9.01
C TYR A 333 -5.86 -13.53 8.26
N PHE A 334 -6.80 -14.26 8.90
CA PHE A 334 -8.07 -14.60 8.28
C PHE A 334 -8.93 -13.38 7.94
N ASP A 335 -9.71 -13.54 6.89
CA ASP A 335 -10.91 -12.78 6.59
C ASP A 335 -11.97 -13.73 6.03
N HIS A 336 -13.22 -13.51 6.37
CA HIS A 336 -14.31 -14.43 5.97
C HIS A 336 -14.92 -14.08 4.61
N VAL A 337 -14.58 -12.91 4.03
CA VAL A 337 -15.18 -12.42 2.78
C VAL A 337 -14.28 -12.77 1.59
N PRO A 338 -14.78 -13.57 0.62
CA PRO A 338 -14.00 -13.86 -0.57
C PRO A 338 -13.81 -12.60 -1.44
N PRO A 339 -12.59 -12.33 -1.90
CA PRO A 339 -12.33 -11.23 -2.81
C PRO A 339 -12.97 -11.46 -4.20
N LEU A 340 -13.32 -10.35 -4.86
CA LEU A 340 -13.94 -10.38 -6.18
C LEU A 340 -12.90 -10.51 -7.30
N GLN A 341 -13.29 -11.23 -8.35
CA GLN A 341 -12.48 -11.35 -9.57
C GLN A 341 -12.79 -10.18 -10.51
N VAL A 342 -11.96 -9.15 -10.48
CA VAL A 342 -12.13 -7.91 -11.27
C VAL A 342 -11.29 -7.91 -12.56
N ASP A 343 -10.25 -8.72 -12.63
CA ASP A 343 -9.38 -8.94 -13.80
C ASP A 343 -8.66 -10.31 -13.70
N ALA A 344 -7.56 -10.49 -14.42
CA ALA A 344 -6.81 -11.76 -14.42
C ALA A 344 -6.24 -12.14 -13.04
N PHE A 345 -5.95 -11.16 -12.17
CA PHE A 345 -5.42 -11.38 -10.82
C PHE A 345 -6.52 -11.42 -9.74
N GLY A 346 -7.65 -10.74 -9.98
CA GLY A 346 -8.68 -10.52 -8.96
C GLY A 346 -8.23 -9.54 -7.88
N LEU A 347 -9.05 -9.36 -6.86
CA LEU A 347 -8.67 -8.65 -5.64
C LEU A 347 -7.99 -9.60 -4.66
N GLY A 348 -7.28 -9.05 -3.69
CA GLY A 348 -6.75 -9.80 -2.56
C GLY A 348 -7.70 -9.77 -1.36
N ILE A 349 -7.22 -10.20 -0.19
CA ILE A 349 -7.98 -10.28 1.05
C ILE A 349 -8.32 -8.87 1.56
N ARG A 350 -9.47 -8.70 2.25
CA ARG A 350 -9.86 -7.41 2.83
C ARG A 350 -8.84 -6.91 3.85
N VAL A 351 -8.59 -5.61 3.79
CA VAL A 351 -7.73 -4.89 4.73
C VAL A 351 -8.49 -3.70 5.33
N PRO A 352 -8.14 -3.23 6.54
CA PRO A 352 -8.73 -2.00 7.07
C PRO A 352 -8.39 -0.79 6.21
N CYS A 353 -9.37 0.10 6.03
CA CYS A 353 -9.14 1.42 5.43
C CYS A 353 -10.00 2.48 6.13
N TRP A 354 -9.33 3.50 6.68
CA TRP A 354 -10.00 4.65 7.30
C TRP A 354 -9.88 5.88 6.42
N VAL A 355 -11.00 6.57 6.26
CA VAL A 355 -11.08 7.91 5.65
C VAL A 355 -11.32 8.92 6.76
N ILE A 356 -10.30 9.70 7.08
CA ILE A 356 -10.25 10.62 8.22
C ILE A 356 -10.22 12.05 7.70
N SER A 357 -11.26 12.82 7.98
CA SER A 357 -11.40 14.19 7.51
C SER A 357 -12.46 14.90 8.35
N PRO A 358 -12.46 16.24 8.47
CA PRO A 358 -13.62 16.95 9.01
C PRO A 358 -14.87 16.78 8.15
N HIS A 359 -14.72 16.32 6.90
CA HIS A 359 -15.81 16.06 5.96
C HIS A 359 -16.16 14.55 5.85
N ALA A 360 -15.43 13.67 6.52
CA ALA A 360 -15.79 12.25 6.53
C ALA A 360 -17.02 11.98 7.40
N LYS A 361 -17.82 10.99 7.02
CA LYS A 361 -19.00 10.56 7.79
C LYS A 361 -18.57 9.91 9.10
N PRO A 362 -18.82 10.49 10.28
CA PRO A 362 -18.30 9.95 11.53
C PRO A 362 -19.00 8.63 11.90
N GLY A 363 -18.21 7.64 12.31
CA GLY A 363 -18.69 6.33 12.71
C GLY A 363 -19.43 5.57 11.61
N HIS A 364 -19.21 5.92 10.35
CA HIS A 364 -19.85 5.29 9.20
C HIS A 364 -19.06 4.03 8.77
N LEU A 365 -19.81 2.96 8.47
CA LEU A 365 -19.29 1.79 7.74
C LEU A 365 -19.69 1.92 6.28
N GLU A 366 -18.72 2.17 5.42
CA GLU A 366 -18.98 2.36 3.99
C GLU A 366 -18.89 1.02 3.25
N PRO A 367 -20.01 0.56 2.62
CA PRO A 367 -20.10 -0.77 2.03
C PRO A 367 -19.60 -0.88 0.58
N THR A 368 -19.28 0.23 -0.06
CA THR A 368 -18.85 0.24 -1.48
C THR A 368 -17.57 -0.59 -1.64
N LEU A 369 -17.44 -1.23 -2.80
CA LEU A 369 -16.25 -1.98 -3.17
C LEU A 369 -15.09 -1.02 -3.45
N TYR A 370 -14.03 -1.16 -2.67
CA TYR A 370 -12.80 -0.39 -2.80
C TYR A 370 -11.57 -1.29 -2.83
N GLU A 371 -10.50 -0.76 -3.42
CA GLU A 371 -9.14 -1.31 -3.38
C GLU A 371 -8.14 -0.16 -3.55
N PHE A 372 -6.83 -0.42 -3.76
CA PHE A 372 -5.85 0.67 -3.79
C PHE A 372 -6.04 1.64 -4.95
N ALA A 373 -6.55 1.19 -6.10
CA ALA A 373 -6.91 2.10 -7.20
C ALA A 373 -8.07 3.05 -6.83
N SER A 374 -8.87 2.76 -5.80
CA SER A 374 -9.85 3.72 -5.26
C SER A 374 -9.20 4.99 -4.72
N ILE A 375 -8.01 4.86 -4.12
CA ILE A 375 -7.22 6.00 -3.67
C ILE A 375 -6.71 6.82 -4.86
N LEU A 376 -6.29 6.14 -5.94
CA LEU A 376 -5.88 6.80 -7.18
C LEU A 376 -7.06 7.57 -7.79
N LYS A 377 -8.23 6.93 -7.92
CA LYS A 377 -9.46 7.56 -8.42
C LYS A 377 -9.88 8.78 -7.59
N PHE A 378 -9.70 8.71 -6.26
CA PHE A 378 -9.94 9.86 -5.39
C PHE A 378 -8.98 11.02 -5.69
N LEU A 379 -7.68 10.75 -5.86
CA LEU A 379 -6.69 11.76 -6.22
C LEU A 379 -6.97 12.34 -7.62
N GLU A 380 -7.28 11.48 -8.58
CA GLU A 380 -7.59 11.85 -9.96
C GLU A 380 -8.80 12.77 -10.03
N ARG A 381 -9.88 12.40 -9.35
CA ARG A 381 -11.09 13.21 -9.27
C ARG A 381 -10.87 14.51 -8.52
N ASN A 382 -10.21 14.45 -7.35
CA ASN A 382 -9.99 15.62 -6.48
C ASN A 382 -9.09 16.69 -7.12
N PHE A 383 -8.12 16.26 -7.94
CA PHE A 383 -7.15 17.16 -8.58
C PHE A 383 -7.33 17.32 -10.10
N ASP A 384 -8.46 16.86 -10.67
CA ASP A 384 -8.78 16.89 -12.12
C ASP A 384 -7.64 16.28 -12.97
N LEU A 385 -7.15 15.09 -12.56
CA LEU A 385 -6.13 14.35 -13.28
C LEU A 385 -6.77 13.39 -14.29
N PRO A 386 -6.08 13.03 -15.38
CA PRO A 386 -6.47 11.87 -16.18
C PRO A 386 -6.28 10.59 -15.36
N THR A 387 -6.99 9.52 -15.68
CA THR A 387 -6.72 8.21 -15.07
C THR A 387 -5.41 7.62 -15.61
N LEU A 388 -4.71 6.85 -14.77
CA LEU A 388 -3.54 6.09 -15.23
C LEU A 388 -3.91 5.12 -16.36
N ALA A 389 -5.10 4.50 -16.30
CA ALA A 389 -5.63 3.66 -17.36
C ALA A 389 -5.73 4.41 -18.70
N SER A 390 -6.05 5.72 -18.69
CA SER A 390 -6.19 6.52 -19.92
C SER A 390 -4.87 6.98 -20.53
N VAL A 391 -3.78 7.01 -19.75
CA VAL A 391 -2.45 7.47 -20.19
C VAL A 391 -1.44 6.34 -20.34
N ASN A 392 -1.77 5.15 -19.88
CA ASN A 392 -0.91 3.98 -19.93
C ASN A 392 -1.39 3.00 -21.01
N ASP A 393 -1.08 3.29 -22.26
CA ASP A 393 -1.43 2.52 -23.46
C ASP A 393 -0.63 1.20 -23.59
N ARG A 394 0.37 0.98 -22.72
CA ARG A 394 1.20 -0.25 -22.72
C ARG A 394 0.47 -1.50 -22.22
N PHE A 395 -0.64 -1.32 -21.53
CA PHE A 395 -1.45 -2.42 -21.02
C PHE A 395 -2.57 -2.86 -21.97
N ASP A 396 -2.59 -2.37 -23.19
CA ASP A 396 -3.45 -2.92 -24.24
C ASP A 396 -3.21 -4.42 -24.40
N ALA A 397 -4.29 -5.15 -24.59
CA ALA A 397 -4.34 -6.61 -24.57
C ALA A 397 -3.13 -7.26 -25.27
N GLY A 398 -2.28 -7.88 -24.50
CA GLY A 398 -1.17 -8.72 -24.97
C GLY A 398 0.21 -8.06 -25.05
N THR A 399 0.38 -6.81 -24.64
CA THR A 399 1.71 -6.18 -24.59
C THR A 399 2.35 -6.40 -23.21
N PRO A 400 3.45 -7.15 -23.10
CA PRO A 400 4.17 -7.27 -21.83
C PRO A 400 4.65 -5.88 -21.37
N VAL A 401 4.48 -5.57 -20.09
CA VAL A 401 5.01 -4.36 -19.49
C VAL A 401 6.52 -4.31 -19.69
N GLY A 402 7.01 -3.24 -20.30
CA GLY A 402 8.38 -2.84 -20.57
C GLY A 402 9.48 -3.89 -20.47
N GLY A 403 9.99 -4.28 -21.59
CA GLY A 403 10.82 -5.44 -21.88
C GLY A 403 12.11 -5.69 -21.11
N ASN A 404 12.47 -4.89 -20.10
CA ASN A 404 13.77 -5.06 -19.43
C ASN A 404 13.72 -5.40 -17.94
N TYR A 405 12.57 -5.31 -17.28
CA TYR A 405 12.55 -5.59 -15.84
C TYR A 405 12.59 -7.08 -15.50
N GLN A 406 12.17 -7.98 -16.41
CA GLN A 406 12.41 -9.43 -16.25
C GLN A 406 13.90 -9.77 -16.14
N ALA A 407 14.74 -9.06 -16.90
CA ALA A 407 16.18 -9.19 -16.80
C ALA A 407 16.76 -8.49 -15.56
N ALA A 408 16.09 -7.41 -15.09
CA ALA A 408 16.48 -6.66 -13.91
C ALA A 408 15.98 -7.30 -12.59
N ALA A 409 15.03 -8.20 -12.67
CA ALA A 409 14.42 -8.90 -11.55
C ALA A 409 14.47 -10.43 -11.74
N PRO A 410 15.66 -11.03 -11.71
CA PRO A 410 15.79 -12.49 -11.84
C PRO A 410 15.04 -13.19 -10.70
N GLY A 411 14.12 -14.08 -11.05
CA GLY A 411 13.30 -14.81 -10.07
C GLY A 411 11.96 -14.12 -9.71
N ALA A 412 11.68 -12.91 -10.20
CA ALA A 412 10.33 -12.35 -10.08
C ALA A 412 9.35 -13.15 -10.96
N THR A 413 8.25 -13.59 -10.38
CA THR A 413 7.17 -14.19 -11.15
C THR A 413 6.41 -13.06 -11.84
N VAL A 414 6.22 -13.20 -13.15
CA VAL A 414 5.47 -12.24 -13.96
C VAL A 414 4.23 -12.95 -14.51
N GLY A 415 3.08 -12.47 -14.11
CA GLY A 415 1.79 -12.93 -14.61
C GLY A 415 1.39 -12.24 -15.94
N PRO A 416 0.18 -12.48 -16.42
CA PRO A 416 -0.34 -11.73 -17.56
C PRO A 416 -0.42 -10.24 -17.21
N PRO A 417 -0.17 -9.32 -18.18
CA PRO A 417 -0.35 -7.89 -17.94
C PRO A 417 -1.80 -7.59 -17.60
N ALA A 418 -2.00 -6.70 -16.60
CA ALA A 418 -3.30 -6.19 -16.24
C ALA A 418 -3.30 -4.67 -16.39
N PRO A 419 -4.33 -4.06 -17.00
CA PRO A 419 -4.42 -2.61 -17.10
C PRO A 419 -4.57 -1.98 -15.71
N PRO A 420 -4.21 -0.69 -15.55
CA PRO A 420 -4.48 0.04 -14.33
C PRO A 420 -5.98 0.02 -13.98
N ARG A 421 -6.30 -0.30 -12.73
CA ARG A 421 -7.68 -0.50 -12.27
C ARG A 421 -8.44 0.78 -11.95
N ASP A 422 -7.78 1.91 -11.91
CA ASP A 422 -8.42 3.23 -11.82
C ASP A 422 -9.39 3.51 -12.96
N GLY A 423 -9.27 2.81 -14.10
CA GLY A 423 -10.23 2.79 -15.19
C GLY A 423 -11.45 1.90 -14.97
N ASN A 424 -11.47 1.03 -13.95
CA ASN A 424 -12.58 0.09 -13.74
C ASN A 424 -13.78 0.79 -13.06
N PRO A 425 -14.98 0.84 -13.70
CA PRO A 425 -16.15 1.53 -13.14
C PRO A 425 -16.76 0.82 -11.91
N ASP A 426 -16.50 -0.47 -11.73
CA ASP A 426 -17.05 -1.25 -10.61
C ASP A 426 -16.31 -0.99 -9.27
N ILE A 427 -15.14 -0.34 -9.32
CA ILE A 427 -14.35 0.06 -8.15
C ILE A 427 -14.68 1.52 -7.82
N GLY A 428 -15.09 1.76 -6.58
CA GLY A 428 -15.45 3.10 -6.08
C GLY A 428 -14.24 4.06 -5.98
N ASP A 429 -14.52 5.35 -5.79
CA ASP A 429 -13.52 6.42 -5.74
C ASP A 429 -13.43 7.10 -4.36
N LEU A 430 -13.93 6.47 -3.31
CA LEU A 430 -13.98 6.93 -1.91
C LEU A 430 -14.89 8.15 -1.67
N MET A 431 -15.56 8.70 -2.67
CA MET A 431 -16.40 9.90 -2.48
C MET A 431 -17.59 9.63 -1.55
N GLU A 432 -18.08 8.40 -1.49
CA GLU A 432 -19.15 7.96 -0.61
C GLU A 432 -18.78 8.01 0.88
N CYS A 433 -17.48 8.11 1.19
CA CYS A 433 -16.99 8.26 2.57
C CYS A 433 -17.20 9.66 3.13
N PHE A 434 -17.54 10.65 2.31
CA PHE A 434 -17.62 12.07 2.70
C PHE A 434 -19.04 12.62 2.64
N ASP A 435 -19.24 13.72 3.39
CA ASP A 435 -20.38 14.64 3.33
C ASP A 435 -19.83 16.03 2.97
N PHE A 436 -19.84 16.35 1.68
CA PHE A 436 -19.38 17.66 1.16
C PHE A 436 -20.51 18.66 1.05
#